data_d1b0c1e71887d42d3e774b480152c33a
#
_entry.id   d1b0c1e71887d42d3e774b480152c33a
#
_cell.length_a   1.000
_cell.length_b   1.000
_cell.length_c   1.000
_cell.angle_alpha   90.00
_cell.angle_beta   90.00
_cell.angle_gamma   90.00
#
_symmetry.space_group_name_H-M   'P 1'
#
loop_
_entity.id
_entity.type
_entity.pdbx_description
1 polymer ?
#
loop_
_entity_poly.entity_id
_entity_poly.type
_entity_poly.pdbx_seq_one_letter_code
_entity_poly.pdbx_strand_id
1 'polypeptide(L)'
;MLLSILIPVYNERTVVERSLDLVLNAPLPDGVEREIILVDDCSTDGTSAILERIVATDSRFRLYRQPVNQGKGAAVRRAIELAEGDFSLIQDADLEYDPSEYPALLKPLLDGRADAVFGSRYLSGEQRRVLPYWHTKINQTLTLASNIFSNIHVTDMETCYKVFRTELLKSIPIRSDRFGFEPEITMKCAKRKLRIYEVPISYHGRTYEEGKKIGWRDGVKAFGVIFYFWLVDDLYKAPYDRGHLYNLTGTPSYLSWLASTLRPYLGDTVLELGAGMGNLTGRLMSKRLRYIAAEKDPLYLHALTNRFLRTPSVESRSIDPESLGSVDDLKEQVETALCVNILEYSPRPETILSALHGVLRPGGKVVVLSPCNPNLFGSLDKSVGHLRRFSAQDLRQLLEQSGFAVEECFSMNKAGAFAWWVNSKLFRSSRISRITLKIFDVNVWFLSRIDKFLPWGGLSIVTVGRKK
;
A
#
# COMPACT_ATOMS: atom_id res chain seq x y z
N MET A 1 -13.66 16.81 -12.21
CA MET A 1 -12.64 15.78 -11.96
C MET A 1 -11.88 15.52 -13.26
N LEU A 2 -10.59 15.12 -13.17
CA LEU A 2 -9.75 14.89 -14.35
C LEU A 2 -9.34 13.41 -14.43
N LEU A 3 -9.48 12.80 -15.61
CA LEU A 3 -9.02 11.46 -15.94
C LEU A 3 -7.74 11.53 -16.74
N SER A 4 -6.65 10.96 -16.23
CA SER A 4 -5.41 10.74 -16.98
C SER A 4 -5.49 9.41 -17.72
N ILE A 5 -5.50 9.45 -19.04
CA ILE A 5 -5.48 8.25 -19.91
C ILE A 5 -4.01 8.00 -20.30
N LEU A 6 -3.47 6.89 -19.79
CA LEU A 6 -2.06 6.53 -19.91
C LEU A 6 -1.86 5.56 -21.07
N ILE A 7 -1.22 6.01 -22.16
CA ILE A 7 -1.09 5.24 -23.39
C ILE A 7 0.38 4.97 -23.69
N PRO A 8 0.90 3.76 -23.41
CA PRO A 8 2.19 3.32 -23.91
C PRO A 8 2.09 3.00 -25.39
N VAL A 9 3.01 3.53 -26.18
CA VAL A 9 3.02 3.35 -27.65
C VAL A 9 4.37 2.79 -28.10
N TYR A 10 4.35 1.75 -28.94
CA TYR A 10 5.54 1.24 -29.61
C TYR A 10 5.20 0.58 -30.95
N ASN A 11 5.65 1.17 -32.04
CA ASN A 11 5.47 0.65 -33.41
C ASN A 11 4.00 0.31 -33.73
N GLU A 12 3.12 1.32 -33.67
CA GLU A 12 1.68 1.20 -33.95
C GLU A 12 1.24 2.15 -35.10
N ARG A 13 2.12 2.38 -36.08
CA ARG A 13 1.94 3.36 -37.16
C ARG A 13 0.58 3.23 -37.87
N THR A 14 0.09 2.01 -38.05
CA THR A 14 -1.11 1.75 -38.84
C THR A 14 -2.41 1.98 -38.09
N VAL A 15 -2.38 2.00 -36.74
CA VAL A 15 -3.58 2.01 -35.91
C VAL A 15 -3.62 3.17 -34.91
N VAL A 16 -2.48 3.77 -34.59
CA VAL A 16 -2.37 4.75 -33.49
C VAL A 16 -3.26 5.98 -33.71
N GLU A 17 -3.37 6.51 -34.92
CA GLU A 17 -4.19 7.69 -35.22
C GLU A 17 -5.68 7.40 -34.95
N ARG A 18 -6.18 6.25 -35.41
CA ARG A 18 -7.56 5.84 -35.17
C ARG A 18 -7.80 5.53 -33.69
N SER A 19 -6.84 4.89 -33.01
CA SER A 19 -6.93 4.59 -31.57
C SER A 19 -7.06 5.88 -30.77
N LEU A 20 -6.24 6.90 -31.05
CA LEU A 20 -6.26 8.18 -30.36
C LEU A 20 -7.54 8.98 -30.66
N ASP A 21 -8.06 8.90 -31.87
CA ASP A 21 -9.36 9.50 -32.20
C ASP A 21 -10.50 8.89 -31.39
N LEU A 22 -10.56 7.56 -31.25
CA LEU A 22 -11.54 6.87 -30.39
C LEU A 22 -11.40 7.27 -28.92
N VAL A 23 -10.18 7.34 -28.39
CA VAL A 23 -9.91 7.79 -27.01
C VAL A 23 -10.33 9.23 -26.79
N LEU A 24 -10.07 10.10 -27.77
CA LEU A 24 -10.40 11.51 -27.72
C LEU A 24 -11.92 11.74 -27.67
N ASN A 25 -12.68 10.95 -28.44
CA ASN A 25 -14.13 11.05 -28.58
C ASN A 25 -14.90 10.10 -27.63
N ALA A 26 -14.22 9.33 -26.80
CA ALA A 26 -14.83 8.40 -25.85
C ALA A 26 -15.79 9.11 -24.89
N PRO A 27 -16.94 8.52 -24.53
CA PRO A 27 -17.82 9.11 -23.54
C PRO A 27 -17.16 9.11 -22.16
N LEU A 28 -17.44 10.16 -21.39
CA LEU A 28 -17.04 10.27 -19.98
C LEU A 28 -18.27 10.59 -19.12
N PRO A 29 -18.25 10.21 -17.83
CA PRO A 29 -19.28 10.65 -16.89
C PRO A 29 -19.32 12.17 -16.76
N ASP A 30 -20.50 12.72 -16.40
CA ASP A 30 -20.70 14.17 -16.22
C ASP A 30 -19.68 14.75 -15.23
N GLY A 31 -19.07 15.88 -15.60
CA GLY A 31 -18.08 16.58 -14.78
C GLY A 31 -16.69 15.92 -14.73
N VAL A 32 -16.44 14.95 -15.59
CA VAL A 32 -15.10 14.35 -15.78
C VAL A 32 -14.50 14.84 -17.09
N GLU A 33 -13.35 15.48 -17.01
CA GLU A 33 -12.51 15.90 -18.14
C GLU A 33 -11.39 14.88 -18.37
N ARG A 34 -10.68 14.95 -19.50
CA ARG A 34 -9.56 14.06 -19.82
C ARG A 34 -8.28 14.81 -20.12
N GLU A 35 -7.15 14.24 -19.71
CA GLU A 35 -5.82 14.42 -20.30
C GLU A 35 -5.33 13.09 -20.87
N ILE A 36 -4.58 13.13 -21.96
CA ILE A 36 -4.09 11.95 -22.64
C ILE A 36 -2.56 11.99 -22.65
N ILE A 37 -1.95 11.04 -21.97
CA ILE A 37 -0.50 10.96 -21.80
C ILE A 37 0.03 9.85 -22.68
N LEU A 38 0.74 10.24 -23.74
CA LEU A 38 1.37 9.35 -24.71
C LEU A 38 2.84 9.14 -24.31
N VAL A 39 3.24 7.89 -24.15
CA VAL A 39 4.65 7.56 -23.95
C VAL A 39 5.13 6.68 -25.10
N ASP A 40 5.85 7.28 -26.04
CA ASP A 40 6.49 6.58 -27.15
C ASP A 40 7.76 5.87 -26.66
N ASP A 41 7.75 4.56 -26.67
CA ASP A 41 8.85 3.70 -26.25
C ASP A 41 9.92 3.55 -27.35
N CYS A 42 10.34 4.67 -27.95
CA CYS A 42 11.32 4.74 -29.01
C CYS A 42 10.90 4.00 -30.29
N SER A 43 9.71 4.32 -30.83
CA SER A 43 9.21 3.74 -32.09
C SER A 43 10.13 4.01 -33.25
N THR A 44 10.23 3.03 -34.19
CA THR A 44 11.14 3.04 -35.34
C THR A 44 10.42 2.95 -36.69
N ASP A 45 9.10 2.82 -36.69
CA ASP A 45 8.27 2.61 -37.90
C ASP A 45 7.62 3.88 -38.45
N GLY A 46 7.87 5.04 -37.83
CA GLY A 46 7.24 6.31 -38.16
C GLY A 46 6.08 6.70 -37.25
N THR A 47 5.73 5.88 -36.23
CA THR A 47 4.72 6.21 -35.22
C THR A 47 4.99 7.54 -34.55
N SER A 48 6.26 7.84 -34.17
CA SER A 48 6.64 9.07 -33.47
C SER A 48 6.21 10.33 -34.22
N ALA A 49 6.40 10.37 -35.56
CA ALA A 49 6.01 11.53 -36.38
C ALA A 49 4.48 11.75 -36.40
N ILE A 50 3.69 10.67 -36.34
CA ILE A 50 2.23 10.75 -36.21
C ILE A 50 1.84 11.33 -34.85
N LEU A 51 2.46 10.85 -33.77
CA LEU A 51 2.20 11.35 -32.41
C LEU A 51 2.53 12.83 -32.27
N GLU A 52 3.69 13.27 -32.79
CA GLU A 52 4.12 14.69 -32.79
C GLU A 52 3.09 15.58 -33.49
N ARG A 53 2.56 15.13 -34.63
CA ARG A 53 1.53 15.85 -35.38
C ARG A 53 0.26 15.98 -34.59
N ILE A 54 -0.22 14.90 -33.92
CA ILE A 54 -1.47 14.89 -33.14
C ILE A 54 -1.34 15.85 -31.95
N VAL A 55 -0.25 15.78 -31.21
CA VAL A 55 -0.02 16.65 -30.04
C VAL A 55 0.04 18.13 -30.41
N ALA A 56 0.52 18.45 -31.60
CA ALA A 56 0.55 19.83 -32.10
C ALA A 56 -0.85 20.40 -32.38
N THR A 57 -1.88 19.55 -32.54
CA THR A 57 -3.24 19.97 -32.91
C THR A 57 -4.19 20.03 -31.72
N ASP A 58 -3.90 19.34 -30.60
CA ASP A 58 -4.81 19.27 -29.44
C ASP A 58 -4.05 19.25 -28.12
N SER A 59 -4.26 20.26 -27.30
CA SER A 59 -3.57 20.46 -26.01
C SER A 59 -3.92 19.43 -24.92
N ARG A 60 -4.94 18.60 -25.14
CA ARG A 60 -5.28 17.49 -24.23
C ARG A 60 -4.29 16.34 -24.30
N PHE A 61 -3.48 16.26 -25.38
CA PHE A 61 -2.42 15.28 -25.54
C PHE A 61 -1.10 15.82 -24.99
N ARG A 62 -0.40 14.97 -24.24
CA ARG A 62 0.98 15.20 -23.79
C ARG A 62 1.85 14.05 -24.25
N LEU A 63 2.90 14.32 -25.01
CA LEU A 63 3.82 13.32 -25.54
C LEU A 63 5.13 13.31 -24.78
N TYR A 64 5.56 12.13 -24.36
CA TYR A 64 6.91 11.86 -23.90
C TYR A 64 7.54 10.75 -24.74
N ARG A 65 8.77 10.95 -25.20
CA ARG A 65 9.51 9.94 -25.95
C ARG A 65 10.65 9.39 -25.11
N GLN A 66 10.72 8.07 -24.99
CA GLN A 66 11.84 7.40 -24.32
C GLN A 66 13.09 7.42 -25.22
N PRO A 67 14.30 7.58 -24.65
CA PRO A 67 15.54 7.63 -25.44
C PRO A 67 15.89 6.28 -26.06
N VAL A 68 15.43 5.17 -25.48
CA VAL A 68 15.62 3.80 -25.96
C VAL A 68 14.37 2.99 -25.65
N ASN A 69 14.13 1.89 -26.37
CA ASN A 69 13.06 0.97 -26.06
C ASN A 69 13.31 0.27 -24.71
N GLN A 70 12.44 0.51 -23.73
CA GLN A 70 12.51 -0.05 -22.40
C GLN A 70 11.38 -1.04 -22.13
N GLY A 71 10.33 -1.03 -22.93
CA GLY A 71 9.18 -1.91 -22.83
C GLY A 71 7.94 -1.26 -22.20
N LYS A 72 6.78 -1.93 -22.37
CA LYS A 72 5.44 -1.44 -21.94
C LYS A 72 5.41 -0.98 -20.48
N GLY A 73 5.94 -1.79 -19.56
CA GLY A 73 5.92 -1.45 -18.13
C GLY A 73 6.70 -0.18 -17.80
N ALA A 74 7.84 0.05 -18.48
CA ALA A 74 8.61 1.27 -18.32
C ALA A 74 7.87 2.50 -18.90
N ALA A 75 7.20 2.34 -20.03
CA ALA A 75 6.37 3.39 -20.62
C ALA A 75 5.17 3.74 -19.73
N VAL A 76 4.47 2.73 -19.19
CA VAL A 76 3.37 2.93 -18.22
C VAL A 76 3.87 3.62 -16.95
N ARG A 77 5.01 3.19 -16.39
CA ARG A 77 5.64 3.85 -15.22
C ARG A 77 5.90 5.33 -15.47
N ARG A 78 6.40 5.67 -16.67
CA ARG A 78 6.63 7.06 -17.04
C ARG A 78 5.33 7.84 -17.20
N ALA A 79 4.30 7.25 -17.80
CA ALA A 79 2.98 7.85 -17.90
C ALA A 79 2.34 8.13 -16.54
N ILE A 80 2.47 7.19 -15.57
CA ILE A 80 2.01 7.37 -14.19
C ILE A 80 2.70 8.58 -13.51
N GLU A 81 3.99 8.79 -13.75
CA GLU A 81 4.72 9.93 -13.19
C GLU A 81 4.19 11.26 -13.70
N LEU A 82 3.79 11.31 -14.96
CA LEU A 82 3.29 12.49 -15.66
C LEU A 82 1.80 12.78 -15.41
N ALA A 83 1.02 11.81 -14.92
CA ALA A 83 -0.41 11.94 -14.69
C ALA A 83 -0.72 13.02 -13.63
N GLU A 84 -1.70 13.90 -13.90
CA GLU A 84 -2.12 14.99 -13.02
C GLU A 84 -3.59 14.87 -12.60
N GLY A 85 -4.35 13.93 -13.22
CA GLY A 85 -5.76 13.72 -12.96
C GLY A 85 -6.07 13.07 -11.61
N ASP A 86 -7.33 13.12 -11.22
CA ASP A 86 -7.86 12.43 -10.02
C ASP A 86 -7.82 10.90 -10.18
N PHE A 87 -8.03 10.45 -11.42
CA PHE A 87 -8.02 9.05 -11.81
C PHE A 87 -7.05 8.79 -12.95
N SER A 88 -6.44 7.61 -12.98
CA SER A 88 -5.57 7.15 -14.05
C SER A 88 -6.09 5.85 -14.65
N LEU A 89 -6.27 5.83 -15.96
CA LEU A 89 -6.67 4.67 -16.76
C LEU A 89 -5.55 4.26 -17.70
N ILE A 90 -5.23 2.98 -17.75
CA ILE A 90 -4.23 2.44 -18.68
C ILE A 90 -4.94 1.94 -19.92
N GLN A 91 -4.54 2.44 -21.10
CA GLN A 91 -5.10 2.16 -22.40
C GLN A 91 -3.99 1.71 -23.35
N ASP A 92 -4.14 0.55 -23.99
CA ASP A 92 -3.24 0.14 -25.07
C ASP A 92 -3.57 0.89 -26.39
N ALA A 93 -2.55 1.18 -27.20
CA ALA A 93 -2.70 1.93 -28.44
C ALA A 93 -3.20 1.10 -29.65
N ASP A 94 -3.62 -0.13 -29.46
CA ASP A 94 -3.73 -1.17 -30.48
C ASP A 94 -5.15 -1.52 -30.95
N LEU A 95 -6.18 -0.78 -30.54
CA LEU A 95 -7.59 -1.00 -30.87
C LEU A 95 -8.20 -2.31 -30.33
N GLU A 96 -7.52 -3.03 -29.43
CA GLU A 96 -8.06 -4.25 -28.84
C GLU A 96 -9.14 -3.97 -27.78
N TYR A 97 -9.12 -2.78 -27.17
CA TYR A 97 -10.05 -2.33 -26.13
C TYR A 97 -10.91 -1.17 -26.61
N ASP A 98 -12.15 -1.10 -26.15
CA ASP A 98 -13.12 -0.07 -26.56
C ASP A 98 -13.19 1.07 -25.54
N PRO A 99 -12.79 2.31 -25.92
CA PRO A 99 -12.88 3.48 -25.03
C PRO A 99 -14.31 3.89 -24.66
N SER A 100 -15.35 3.40 -25.36
CA SER A 100 -16.74 3.66 -24.97
C SER A 100 -17.11 3.09 -23.59
N GLU A 101 -16.30 2.20 -23.04
CA GLU A 101 -16.48 1.55 -21.73
C GLU A 101 -15.92 2.35 -20.54
N TYR A 102 -15.27 3.49 -20.77
CA TYR A 102 -14.72 4.33 -19.70
C TYR A 102 -15.73 4.70 -18.60
N PRO A 103 -17.00 5.04 -18.90
CA PRO A 103 -17.99 5.33 -17.85
C PRO A 103 -18.21 4.16 -16.90
N ALA A 104 -18.28 2.92 -17.44
CA ALA A 104 -18.47 1.71 -16.64
C ALA A 104 -17.26 1.44 -15.73
N LEU A 105 -16.04 1.62 -16.25
CA LEU A 105 -14.80 1.46 -15.51
C LEU A 105 -14.62 2.51 -14.40
N LEU A 106 -15.06 3.76 -14.63
CA LEU A 106 -14.95 4.84 -13.66
C LEU A 106 -16.00 4.76 -12.55
N LYS A 107 -17.17 4.23 -12.83
CA LYS A 107 -18.32 4.25 -11.89
C LYS A 107 -17.99 3.74 -10.48
N PRO A 108 -17.33 2.59 -10.25
CA PRO A 108 -17.03 2.13 -8.89
C PRO A 108 -16.06 3.05 -8.13
N LEU A 109 -15.17 3.79 -8.84
CA LEU A 109 -14.27 4.78 -8.25
C LEU A 109 -14.99 6.07 -7.88
N LEU A 110 -15.86 6.56 -8.76
CA LEU A 110 -16.69 7.76 -8.54
C LEU A 110 -17.65 7.54 -7.37
N ASP A 111 -18.29 6.36 -7.28
CA ASP A 111 -19.12 5.97 -6.14
C ASP A 111 -18.29 5.78 -4.84
N GLY A 112 -16.95 5.88 -4.92
CA GLY A 112 -16.02 5.65 -3.81
C GLY A 112 -16.05 4.20 -3.28
N ARG A 113 -16.64 3.23 -3.98
CA ARG A 113 -16.65 1.80 -3.59
C ARG A 113 -15.33 1.11 -3.85
N ALA A 114 -14.62 1.49 -4.92
CA ALA A 114 -13.36 0.92 -5.34
C ALA A 114 -12.16 1.84 -5.06
N ASP A 115 -11.00 1.23 -4.90
CA ASP A 115 -9.68 1.86 -4.94
C ASP A 115 -9.02 1.62 -6.29
N ALA A 116 -9.35 0.47 -6.94
CA ALA A 116 -8.95 0.10 -8.28
C ALA A 116 -10.09 -0.64 -9.00
N VAL A 117 -10.17 -0.48 -10.32
CA VAL A 117 -11.11 -1.20 -11.17
C VAL A 117 -10.34 -1.88 -12.29
N PHE A 118 -10.60 -3.16 -12.49
CA PHE A 118 -10.03 -3.97 -13.56
C PHE A 118 -11.12 -4.32 -14.57
N GLY A 119 -10.86 -4.12 -15.85
CA GLY A 119 -11.70 -4.66 -16.88
C GLY A 119 -11.51 -6.17 -16.97
N SER A 120 -12.55 -6.94 -17.23
CA SER A 120 -12.43 -8.38 -17.44
C SER A 120 -13.06 -8.80 -18.74
N ARG A 121 -12.27 -9.50 -19.56
CA ARG A 121 -12.70 -10.14 -20.81
C ARG A 121 -13.49 -11.44 -20.59
N TYR A 122 -13.52 -11.91 -19.33
CA TYR A 122 -14.13 -13.21 -18.97
C TYR A 122 -15.40 -13.08 -18.14
N LEU A 123 -15.74 -11.89 -17.64
CA LEU A 123 -17.04 -11.62 -17.06
C LEU A 123 -18.13 -11.62 -18.14
N SER A 124 -19.33 -12.13 -17.79
CA SER A 124 -20.47 -12.13 -18.69
C SER A 124 -21.10 -10.74 -18.81
N GLY A 125 -21.55 -10.37 -19.99
CA GLY A 125 -22.34 -9.16 -20.20
C GLY A 125 -21.98 -8.37 -21.46
N GLU A 126 -20.74 -8.46 -21.95
CA GLU A 126 -20.31 -7.74 -23.15
C GLU A 126 -19.94 -8.69 -24.30
N GLN A 127 -19.98 -8.17 -25.53
CA GLN A 127 -19.58 -8.91 -26.73
C GLN A 127 -18.05 -9.05 -26.75
N ARG A 128 -17.58 -10.25 -27.09
CA ARG A 128 -16.13 -10.47 -27.24
C ARG A 128 -15.84 -11.31 -28.49
N ARG A 129 -14.72 -11.00 -29.14
CA ARG A 129 -14.20 -11.91 -30.20
C ARG A 129 -13.76 -13.23 -29.58
N VAL A 130 -14.12 -14.36 -30.19
CA VAL A 130 -13.66 -15.68 -29.74
C VAL A 130 -12.15 -15.78 -29.92
N LEU A 131 -11.44 -16.06 -28.84
CA LEU A 131 -9.99 -16.20 -28.83
C LEU A 131 -9.56 -17.65 -29.08
N PRO A 132 -8.32 -17.89 -29.58
CA PRO A 132 -7.75 -19.22 -29.66
C PRO A 132 -7.75 -19.91 -28.28
N TYR A 133 -8.13 -21.18 -28.27
CA TYR A 133 -8.31 -21.97 -27.05
C TYR A 133 -7.07 -21.92 -26.12
N TRP A 134 -5.89 -22.21 -26.67
CA TRP A 134 -4.65 -22.25 -25.87
C TRP A 134 -4.27 -20.89 -25.30
N HIS A 135 -4.53 -19.83 -26.02
CA HIS A 135 -4.30 -18.47 -25.52
C HIS A 135 -5.17 -18.15 -24.29
N THR A 136 -6.47 -18.52 -24.38
CA THR A 136 -7.39 -18.40 -23.25
C THR A 136 -6.94 -19.24 -22.06
N LYS A 137 -6.48 -20.48 -22.29
CA LYS A 137 -6.01 -21.37 -21.23
C LYS A 137 -4.77 -20.87 -20.54
N ILE A 138 -3.79 -20.35 -21.27
CA ILE A 138 -2.58 -19.75 -20.68
C ILE A 138 -2.97 -18.56 -19.79
N ASN A 139 -3.84 -17.67 -20.28
CA ASN A 139 -4.31 -16.52 -19.51
C ASN A 139 -5.04 -16.94 -18.22
N GLN A 140 -5.93 -17.92 -18.32
CA GLN A 140 -6.63 -18.48 -17.16
C GLN A 140 -5.66 -19.11 -16.14
N THR A 141 -4.61 -19.79 -16.61
CA THR A 141 -3.59 -20.42 -15.75
C THR A 141 -2.76 -19.35 -15.01
N LEU A 142 -2.36 -18.27 -15.70
CA LEU A 142 -1.65 -17.14 -15.08
C LEU A 142 -2.54 -16.43 -14.06
N THR A 143 -3.82 -16.21 -14.40
CA THR A 143 -4.79 -15.62 -13.48
C THR A 143 -5.00 -16.50 -12.25
N LEU A 144 -5.13 -17.83 -12.44
CA LEU A 144 -5.24 -18.79 -11.33
C LEU A 144 -4.01 -18.74 -10.41
N ALA A 145 -2.81 -18.74 -10.99
CA ALA A 145 -1.58 -18.64 -10.22
C ALA A 145 -1.54 -17.33 -9.43
N SER A 146 -1.88 -16.19 -10.08
CA SER A 146 -1.98 -14.90 -9.40
C SER A 146 -2.97 -14.94 -8.23
N ASN A 147 -4.15 -15.52 -8.42
CA ASN A 147 -5.18 -15.66 -7.38
C ASN A 147 -4.70 -16.49 -6.18
N ILE A 148 -4.03 -17.62 -6.44
CA ILE A 148 -3.48 -18.49 -5.37
C ILE A 148 -2.43 -17.73 -4.56
N PHE A 149 -1.46 -17.09 -5.21
CA PHE A 149 -0.35 -16.43 -4.53
C PHE A 149 -0.74 -15.09 -3.87
N SER A 150 -1.75 -14.40 -4.38
CA SER A 150 -2.24 -13.13 -3.84
C SER A 150 -3.40 -13.26 -2.87
N ASN A 151 -4.08 -14.42 -2.86
CA ASN A 151 -5.31 -14.67 -2.10
C ASN A 151 -6.44 -13.67 -2.42
N ILE A 152 -6.58 -13.31 -3.69
CA ILE A 152 -7.74 -12.59 -4.25
C ILE A 152 -8.36 -13.43 -5.37
N HIS A 153 -9.59 -13.10 -5.77
CA HIS A 153 -10.26 -13.75 -6.88
C HIS A 153 -10.57 -12.72 -7.95
N VAL A 154 -9.66 -12.55 -8.91
CA VAL A 154 -9.90 -11.82 -10.15
C VAL A 154 -10.13 -12.82 -11.29
N THR A 155 -10.92 -12.42 -12.29
CA THR A 155 -11.24 -13.27 -13.45
C THR A 155 -10.29 -13.06 -14.61
N ASP A 156 -9.62 -11.86 -14.67
CA ASP A 156 -8.70 -11.49 -15.74
C ASP A 156 -7.54 -10.63 -15.23
N MET A 157 -6.45 -11.28 -14.83
CA MET A 157 -5.28 -10.58 -14.33
C MET A 157 -4.51 -9.83 -15.43
N GLU A 158 -4.48 -10.38 -16.66
CA GLU A 158 -3.70 -9.88 -17.81
C GLU A 158 -4.40 -8.75 -18.59
N THR A 159 -5.56 -8.27 -18.15
CA THR A 159 -6.23 -7.15 -18.81
C THR A 159 -5.39 -5.87 -18.72
N CYS A 160 -5.35 -5.10 -19.82
CA CYS A 160 -4.75 -3.77 -19.81
C CYS A 160 -5.63 -2.76 -19.08
N TYR A 161 -6.95 -2.83 -19.27
CA TYR A 161 -7.88 -1.89 -18.62
C TYR A 161 -7.83 -2.01 -17.11
N LYS A 162 -7.06 -1.13 -16.51
CA LYS A 162 -6.96 -0.94 -15.07
C LYS A 162 -7.08 0.54 -14.76
N VAL A 163 -7.99 0.88 -13.87
CA VAL A 163 -8.26 2.25 -13.44
C VAL A 163 -8.00 2.39 -11.94
N PHE A 164 -7.38 3.48 -11.57
CA PHE A 164 -6.97 3.76 -10.19
C PHE A 164 -7.24 5.21 -9.81
N ARG A 165 -7.30 5.49 -8.53
CA ARG A 165 -7.01 6.84 -8.03
C ARG A 165 -5.54 7.14 -8.32
N THR A 166 -5.25 8.28 -8.93
CA THR A 166 -3.89 8.62 -9.42
C THR A 166 -2.85 8.62 -8.30
N GLU A 167 -3.16 9.25 -7.17
CA GLU A 167 -2.27 9.29 -6.01
C GLU A 167 -1.95 7.88 -5.46
N LEU A 168 -2.96 7.00 -5.46
CA LEU A 168 -2.77 5.61 -5.08
C LEU A 168 -1.81 4.90 -6.04
N LEU A 169 -2.01 5.06 -7.35
CA LEU A 169 -1.17 4.44 -8.38
C LEU A 169 0.26 4.97 -8.32
N LYS A 170 0.43 6.29 -8.15
CA LYS A 170 1.75 6.94 -7.98
C LYS A 170 2.51 6.41 -6.76
N SER A 171 1.80 6.04 -5.71
CA SER A 171 2.40 5.49 -4.48
C SER A 171 2.91 4.04 -4.63
N ILE A 172 2.55 3.35 -5.71
CA ILE A 172 2.98 1.97 -5.98
C ILE A 172 4.26 1.99 -6.83
N PRO A 173 5.40 1.45 -6.35
CA PRO A 173 6.57 1.31 -7.20
C PRO A 173 6.30 0.26 -8.29
N ILE A 174 6.62 0.55 -9.53
CA ILE A 174 6.56 -0.39 -10.65
C ILE A 174 7.99 -0.74 -11.04
N ARG A 175 8.32 -2.02 -11.05
CA ARG A 175 9.66 -2.55 -11.34
C ARG A 175 9.76 -3.22 -12.69
N SER A 176 8.67 -3.82 -13.15
CA SER A 176 8.64 -4.53 -14.44
C SER A 176 8.71 -3.56 -15.59
N ASP A 177 9.68 -3.74 -16.47
CA ASP A 177 9.87 -2.88 -17.63
C ASP A 177 9.05 -3.34 -18.85
N ARG A 178 8.70 -4.63 -18.94
CA ARG A 178 7.99 -5.23 -20.08
C ARG A 178 6.60 -5.74 -19.66
N PHE A 179 6.20 -6.91 -20.14
CA PHE A 179 4.89 -7.57 -19.89
C PHE A 179 4.77 -8.20 -18.49
N GLY A 180 5.43 -7.65 -17.50
CA GLY A 180 5.30 -8.01 -16.10
C GLY A 180 4.49 -6.98 -15.29
N PHE A 181 4.02 -5.92 -15.94
CA PHE A 181 3.27 -4.86 -15.26
C PHE A 181 1.95 -5.38 -14.67
N GLU A 182 1.16 -6.10 -15.46
CA GLU A 182 -0.16 -6.59 -15.07
C GLU A 182 -0.09 -7.54 -13.86
N PRO A 183 0.76 -8.58 -13.84
CA PRO A 183 0.91 -9.41 -12.64
C PRO A 183 1.52 -8.65 -11.46
N GLU A 184 2.49 -7.76 -11.68
CA GLU A 184 3.10 -6.97 -10.62
C GLU A 184 2.08 -6.08 -9.90
N ILE A 185 1.32 -5.28 -10.66
CA ILE A 185 0.35 -4.35 -10.08
C ILE A 185 -0.76 -5.11 -9.36
N THR A 186 -1.23 -6.23 -9.90
CA THR A 186 -2.26 -7.07 -9.29
C THR A 186 -1.79 -7.63 -7.95
N MET A 187 -0.58 -8.19 -7.89
CA MET A 187 0.02 -8.70 -6.64
C MET A 187 0.19 -7.60 -5.59
N LYS A 188 0.60 -6.41 -6.01
CA LYS A 188 0.78 -5.26 -5.11
C LYS A 188 -0.55 -4.71 -4.59
N CYS A 189 -1.56 -4.62 -5.44
CA CYS A 189 -2.91 -4.24 -5.03
C CYS A 189 -3.50 -5.20 -3.99
N ALA A 190 -3.36 -6.51 -4.23
CA ALA A 190 -3.80 -7.54 -3.30
C ALA A 190 -3.09 -7.44 -1.93
N LYS A 191 -1.77 -7.33 -1.93
CA LYS A 191 -0.97 -7.19 -0.70
C LYS A 191 -1.27 -5.90 0.07
N ARG A 192 -1.62 -4.82 -0.63
CA ARG A 192 -2.10 -3.56 -0.03
C ARG A 192 -3.54 -3.64 0.44
N LYS A 193 -4.25 -4.74 0.17
CA LYS A 193 -5.67 -4.96 0.49
C LYS A 193 -6.58 -3.87 -0.08
N LEU A 194 -6.29 -3.45 -1.31
CA LEU A 194 -7.11 -2.49 -2.02
C LEU A 194 -8.46 -3.11 -2.36
N ARG A 195 -9.49 -2.27 -2.40
CA ARG A 195 -10.83 -2.65 -2.85
C ARG A 195 -10.84 -2.69 -4.37
N ILE A 196 -10.62 -3.87 -4.95
CA ILE A 196 -10.60 -4.10 -6.39
C ILE A 196 -12.01 -4.49 -6.82
N TYR A 197 -12.51 -3.85 -7.87
CA TYR A 197 -13.75 -4.21 -8.57
C TYR A 197 -13.42 -4.67 -9.98
N GLU A 198 -14.14 -5.65 -10.49
CA GLU A 198 -14.07 -6.02 -11.89
C GLU A 198 -15.31 -5.55 -12.63
N VAL A 199 -15.13 -5.11 -13.88
CA VAL A 199 -16.18 -4.66 -14.79
C VAL A 199 -16.03 -5.45 -16.09
N PRO A 200 -17.14 -6.02 -16.65
CA PRO A 200 -17.08 -6.68 -17.96
C PRO A 200 -16.68 -5.68 -19.03
N ILE A 201 -15.83 -6.13 -19.96
CA ILE A 201 -15.38 -5.34 -21.10
C ILE A 201 -15.42 -6.17 -22.38
N SER A 202 -15.61 -5.48 -23.50
CA SER A 202 -15.43 -6.06 -24.82
C SER A 202 -13.94 -6.23 -25.16
N TYR A 203 -13.62 -7.12 -26.07
CA TYR A 203 -12.24 -7.35 -26.46
C TYR A 203 -12.13 -7.84 -27.90
N HIS A 204 -11.38 -7.11 -28.72
CA HIS A 204 -11.16 -7.36 -30.13
C HIS A 204 -9.72 -7.82 -30.40
N GLY A 205 -9.31 -8.93 -29.74
CA GLY A 205 -7.93 -9.41 -29.78
C GLY A 205 -7.39 -9.64 -31.21
N ARG A 206 -6.20 -9.14 -31.49
CA ARG A 206 -5.48 -9.31 -32.75
C ARG A 206 -4.96 -10.75 -32.93
N THR A 207 -4.92 -11.23 -34.16
CA THR A 207 -4.21 -12.46 -34.52
C THR A 207 -2.71 -12.19 -34.72
N TYR A 208 -1.90 -13.24 -34.85
CA TYR A 208 -0.48 -13.09 -35.18
C TYR A 208 -0.25 -12.41 -36.53
N GLU A 209 -1.13 -12.62 -37.49
CA GLU A 209 -1.14 -11.96 -38.79
C GLU A 209 -1.47 -10.47 -38.69
N GLU A 210 -2.29 -10.10 -37.71
CA GLU A 210 -2.65 -8.73 -37.36
C GLU A 210 -1.60 -8.03 -36.47
N GLY A 211 -0.40 -8.63 -36.25
CA GLY A 211 0.72 -8.01 -35.53
C GLY A 211 0.78 -8.24 -34.02
N LYS A 212 0.20 -9.32 -33.51
CA LYS A 212 0.27 -9.68 -32.08
C LYS A 212 1.73 -9.90 -31.66
N LYS A 213 2.19 -9.16 -30.62
CA LYS A 213 3.57 -9.12 -30.16
C LYS A 213 3.89 -10.08 -28.99
N ILE A 214 2.87 -10.60 -28.28
CA ILE A 214 3.03 -11.40 -27.06
C ILE A 214 3.17 -12.89 -27.41
N GLY A 215 4.18 -13.56 -26.84
CA GLY A 215 4.46 -14.97 -27.03
C GLY A 215 4.45 -15.81 -25.75
N TRP A 216 4.59 -17.15 -25.87
CA TRP A 216 4.61 -18.07 -24.72
C TRP A 216 5.72 -17.77 -23.69
N ARG A 217 6.86 -17.22 -24.15
CA ARG A 217 7.98 -16.83 -23.27
C ARG A 217 7.59 -15.71 -22.31
N ASP A 218 6.68 -14.85 -22.71
CA ASP A 218 6.18 -13.77 -21.86
C ASP A 218 5.28 -14.32 -20.75
N GLY A 219 4.50 -15.37 -21.02
CA GLY A 219 3.74 -16.12 -20.02
C GLY A 219 4.63 -16.74 -18.95
N VAL A 220 5.77 -17.35 -19.32
CA VAL A 220 6.74 -17.89 -18.35
C VAL A 220 7.33 -16.79 -17.49
N LYS A 221 7.66 -15.63 -18.08
CA LYS A 221 8.16 -14.47 -17.32
C LYS A 221 7.10 -13.93 -16.38
N ALA A 222 5.83 -13.83 -16.79
CA ALA A 222 4.72 -13.40 -15.96
C ALA A 222 4.57 -14.29 -14.71
N PHE A 223 4.70 -15.61 -14.87
CA PHE A 223 4.71 -16.53 -13.74
C PHE A 223 5.87 -16.25 -12.76
N GLY A 224 7.07 -16.01 -13.30
CA GLY A 224 8.23 -15.60 -12.50
C GLY A 224 7.99 -14.29 -11.74
N VAL A 225 7.31 -13.31 -12.34
CA VAL A 225 6.93 -12.04 -11.72
C VAL A 225 5.93 -12.25 -10.58
N ILE A 226 4.90 -13.09 -10.78
CA ILE A 226 3.94 -13.46 -9.73
C ILE A 226 4.67 -14.04 -8.52
N PHE A 227 5.55 -15.03 -8.75
CA PHE A 227 6.30 -15.68 -7.69
C PHE A 227 7.27 -14.71 -6.99
N TYR A 228 7.95 -13.86 -7.74
CA TYR A 228 8.84 -12.83 -7.19
C TYR A 228 8.08 -11.86 -6.26
N PHE A 229 6.96 -11.29 -6.72
CA PHE A 229 6.18 -10.37 -5.91
C PHE A 229 5.33 -11.06 -4.83
N TRP A 230 5.15 -12.37 -4.88
CA TRP A 230 4.68 -13.14 -3.73
C TRP A 230 5.71 -13.12 -2.60
N LEU A 231 7.01 -13.26 -2.92
CA LEU A 231 8.10 -13.24 -1.94
C LEU A 231 8.48 -11.83 -1.49
N VAL A 232 8.46 -10.85 -2.40
CA VAL A 232 8.97 -9.50 -2.16
C VAL A 232 7.83 -8.52 -1.90
N ASP A 233 7.96 -7.76 -0.81
CA ASP A 233 7.00 -6.72 -0.42
C ASP A 233 7.53 -5.33 -0.80
N ASP A 234 7.60 -5.03 -2.09
CA ASP A 234 7.92 -3.72 -2.63
C ASP A 234 6.62 -2.97 -2.94
N LEU A 235 5.94 -2.49 -1.89
CA LEU A 235 4.55 -2.03 -1.99
C LEU A 235 4.38 -0.51 -2.07
N TYR A 236 5.35 0.29 -1.61
CA TYR A 236 5.25 1.74 -1.55
C TYR A 236 6.50 2.42 -2.10
N LYS A 237 6.32 3.51 -2.85
CA LYS A 237 7.39 4.35 -3.43
C LYS A 237 7.83 5.41 -2.41
N ALA A 238 9.08 5.83 -2.42
CA ALA A 238 9.50 7.01 -1.66
C ALA A 238 8.70 8.27 -2.12
N PRO A 239 8.29 9.13 -1.21
CA PRO A 239 8.63 9.26 0.21
C PRO A 239 7.85 8.35 1.16
N TYR A 240 6.87 7.55 0.67
CA TYR A 240 6.10 6.60 1.46
C TYR A 240 6.97 5.44 2.01
N ASP A 241 8.21 5.28 1.49
CA ASP A 241 9.21 4.29 1.94
C ASP A 241 10.15 4.91 2.99
N ARG A 242 9.64 5.76 3.90
CA ARG A 242 10.43 6.23 5.03
C ARG A 242 10.55 5.13 6.07
N GLY A 243 11.46 4.19 5.81
CA GLY A 243 12.01 3.31 6.83
C GLY A 243 11.07 2.20 7.32
N HIS A 244 11.01 1.99 8.61
CA HIS A 244 10.64 0.77 9.30
C HIS A 244 9.14 0.48 9.35
N LEU A 245 8.27 1.50 9.28
CA LEU A 245 6.80 1.31 9.20
C LEU A 245 6.40 0.53 7.96
N TYR A 246 7.09 0.78 6.84
CA TYR A 246 6.92 0.03 5.61
C TYR A 246 7.34 -1.44 5.75
N ASN A 247 8.47 -1.72 6.39
CA ASN A 247 8.94 -3.08 6.60
C ASN A 247 7.98 -3.88 7.49
N LEU A 248 7.27 -3.24 8.42
CA LEU A 248 6.24 -3.86 9.26
C LEU A 248 4.96 -4.21 8.46
N THR A 249 4.66 -3.57 7.33
CA THR A 249 3.53 -4.00 6.49
C THR A 249 3.72 -5.42 5.97
N GLY A 250 4.97 -5.82 5.72
CA GLY A 250 5.36 -7.15 5.28
C GLY A 250 5.37 -8.24 6.36
N THR A 251 4.93 -7.92 7.59
CA THR A 251 4.91 -8.87 8.72
C THR A 251 3.51 -9.03 9.32
N PRO A 252 2.53 -9.59 8.56
CA PRO A 252 1.14 -9.69 9.01
C PRO A 252 0.94 -10.57 10.24
N SER A 253 1.74 -11.64 10.41
CA SER A 253 1.67 -12.54 11.57
C SER A 253 2.18 -11.84 12.83
N TYR A 254 3.26 -11.08 12.72
CA TYR A 254 3.80 -10.28 13.82
C TYR A 254 2.83 -9.16 14.25
N LEU A 255 2.25 -8.45 13.29
CA LEU A 255 1.21 -7.44 13.60
C LEU A 255 -0.03 -8.05 14.23
N SER A 256 -0.41 -9.27 13.86
CA SER A 256 -1.51 -10.00 14.50
C SER A 256 -1.16 -10.43 15.93
N TRP A 257 0.09 -10.83 16.17
CA TRP A 257 0.58 -11.10 17.51
C TRP A 257 0.55 -9.85 18.40
N LEU A 258 1.08 -8.72 17.91
CA LEU A 258 0.98 -7.43 18.60
C LEU A 258 -0.47 -7.06 18.93
N ALA A 259 -1.35 -7.14 17.93
CA ALA A 259 -2.76 -6.83 18.12
C ALA A 259 -3.44 -7.75 19.14
N SER A 260 -3.13 -9.04 19.14
CA SER A 260 -3.68 -9.98 20.15
C SER A 260 -3.18 -9.68 21.57
N THR A 261 -1.95 -9.17 21.69
CA THR A 261 -1.37 -8.77 22.98
C THR A 261 -2.01 -7.48 23.51
N LEU A 262 -2.28 -6.51 22.63
CA LEU A 262 -2.81 -5.20 23.04
C LEU A 262 -4.34 -5.19 23.22
N ARG A 263 -5.07 -6.02 22.46
CA ARG A 263 -6.55 -6.04 22.41
C ARG A 263 -7.25 -6.20 23.77
N PRO A 264 -6.76 -7.00 24.73
CA PRO A 264 -7.42 -7.17 26.03
C PRO A 264 -7.52 -5.88 26.86
N TYR A 265 -6.69 -4.90 26.59
CA TYR A 265 -6.62 -3.65 27.33
C TYR A 265 -7.48 -2.54 26.73
N LEU A 266 -8.07 -2.75 25.55
CA LEU A 266 -8.81 -1.73 24.82
C LEU A 266 -10.27 -1.63 25.27
N GLY A 267 -10.71 -0.42 25.58
CA GLY A 267 -12.12 -0.04 25.76
C GLY A 267 -12.84 0.24 24.44
N ASP A 268 -14.02 0.81 24.51
CA ASP A 268 -14.87 1.11 23.35
C ASP A 268 -14.44 2.37 22.61
N THR A 269 -13.86 3.34 23.32
CA THR A 269 -13.29 4.57 22.73
C THR A 269 -11.77 4.53 22.86
N VAL A 270 -11.10 4.41 21.71
CA VAL A 270 -9.63 4.25 21.61
C VAL A 270 -9.00 5.40 20.86
N LEU A 271 -7.91 5.94 21.40
CA LEU A 271 -6.99 6.82 20.68
C LEU A 271 -5.69 6.05 20.42
N GLU A 272 -5.33 5.84 19.15
CA GLU A 272 -4.04 5.32 18.71
C GLU A 272 -3.15 6.48 18.29
N LEU A 273 -2.06 6.72 19.00
CA LEU A 273 -1.10 7.76 18.71
C LEU A 273 0.03 7.17 17.83
N GLY A 274 0.30 7.82 16.68
CA GLY A 274 1.26 7.34 15.69
C GLY A 274 0.75 6.15 14.90
N ALA A 275 -0.49 6.23 14.41
CA ALA A 275 -1.14 5.13 13.68
C ALA A 275 -0.45 4.73 12.37
N GLY A 276 0.42 5.60 11.83
CA GLY A 276 1.10 5.40 10.56
C GLY A 276 0.10 5.18 9.43
N MET A 277 0.28 4.14 8.66
CA MET A 277 -0.65 3.74 7.58
C MET A 277 -1.82 2.85 8.07
N GLY A 278 -2.07 2.79 9.37
CA GLY A 278 -3.17 2.03 9.97
C GLY A 278 -2.97 0.51 10.02
N ASN A 279 -1.75 0.03 10.16
CA ASN A 279 -1.45 -1.41 10.19
C ASN A 279 -1.99 -2.10 11.44
N LEU A 280 -1.86 -1.46 12.60
CA LEU A 280 -2.47 -1.93 13.85
C LEU A 280 -3.93 -1.49 13.95
N THR A 281 -4.27 -0.27 13.56
CA THR A 281 -5.64 0.25 13.48
C THR A 281 -6.59 -0.78 12.88
N GLY A 282 -6.27 -1.29 11.68
CA GLY A 282 -7.10 -2.27 10.97
C GLY A 282 -7.30 -3.62 11.69
N ARG A 283 -6.47 -3.92 12.70
CA ARG A 283 -6.58 -5.13 13.51
C ARG A 283 -7.24 -4.89 14.87
N LEU A 284 -7.19 -3.66 15.37
CA LEU A 284 -7.65 -3.29 16.72
C LEU A 284 -9.03 -2.63 16.73
N MET A 285 -9.41 -1.95 15.62
CA MET A 285 -10.68 -1.20 15.52
C MET A 285 -11.94 -2.05 15.64
N SER A 286 -11.87 -3.35 15.33
CA SER A 286 -13.03 -4.24 15.34
C SER A 286 -13.69 -4.27 16.73
N LYS A 287 -15.02 -4.12 16.75
CA LYS A 287 -15.85 -4.07 17.97
C LYS A 287 -15.62 -2.83 18.86
N ARG A 288 -15.07 -1.74 18.32
CA ARG A 288 -14.95 -0.46 19.02
C ARG A 288 -16.03 0.50 18.53
N LEU A 289 -16.57 1.28 19.45
CA LEU A 289 -17.58 2.30 19.13
C LEU A 289 -16.93 3.48 18.41
N ARG A 290 -15.75 3.91 18.87
CA ARG A 290 -14.98 4.99 18.29
C ARG A 290 -13.50 4.68 18.35
N TYR A 291 -12.83 4.75 17.22
CA TYR A 291 -11.38 4.53 17.12
C TYR A 291 -10.72 5.74 16.45
N ILE A 292 -9.98 6.52 17.22
CA ILE A 292 -9.28 7.72 16.75
C ILE A 292 -7.86 7.32 16.41
N ALA A 293 -7.55 7.31 15.12
CA ALA A 293 -6.22 6.99 14.61
C ALA A 293 -5.49 8.32 14.30
N ALA A 294 -4.53 8.67 15.14
CA ALA A 294 -3.79 9.92 15.05
C ALA A 294 -2.42 9.71 14.40
N GLU A 295 -2.13 10.53 13.39
CA GLU A 295 -0.84 10.53 12.69
C GLU A 295 -0.42 11.96 12.35
N LYS A 296 0.87 12.29 12.54
CA LYS A 296 1.37 13.63 12.24
C LYS A 296 1.96 13.79 10.84
N ASP A 297 2.48 12.71 10.26
CA ASP A 297 3.04 12.77 8.90
C ASP A 297 1.90 12.85 7.87
N PRO A 298 1.83 13.92 7.06
CA PRO A 298 0.73 14.11 6.09
C PRO A 298 0.59 12.97 5.09
N LEU A 299 1.69 12.31 4.71
CA LEU A 299 1.67 11.20 3.75
C LEU A 299 1.08 9.94 4.36
N TYR A 300 1.46 9.62 5.61
CA TYR A 300 0.87 8.50 6.33
C TYR A 300 -0.58 8.78 6.70
N LEU A 301 -0.90 10.00 7.09
CA LEU A 301 -2.27 10.41 7.38
C LEU A 301 -3.17 10.27 6.15
N HIS A 302 -2.70 10.67 4.96
CA HIS A 302 -3.45 10.50 3.72
C HIS A 302 -3.71 9.00 3.43
N ALA A 303 -2.70 8.15 3.57
CA ALA A 303 -2.84 6.71 3.40
C ALA A 303 -3.81 6.09 4.43
N LEU A 304 -3.73 6.54 5.69
CA LEU A 304 -4.60 6.15 6.78
C LEU A 304 -6.06 6.53 6.50
N THR A 305 -6.30 7.79 6.12
CA THR A 305 -7.63 8.32 5.81
C THR A 305 -8.27 7.56 4.65
N ASN A 306 -7.53 7.35 3.56
CA ASN A 306 -8.02 6.61 2.41
C ASN A 306 -8.36 5.14 2.76
N ARG A 307 -7.54 4.53 3.61
CA ARG A 307 -7.76 3.13 4.04
C ARG A 307 -9.05 2.95 4.81
N PHE A 308 -9.43 3.91 5.65
CA PHE A 308 -10.59 3.83 6.54
C PHE A 308 -11.75 4.75 6.14
N LEU A 309 -11.70 5.36 4.96
CA LEU A 309 -12.69 6.31 4.46
C LEU A 309 -14.15 5.84 4.59
N ARG A 310 -14.38 4.53 4.56
CA ARG A 310 -15.71 3.90 4.68
C ARG A 310 -15.89 3.08 5.95
N THR A 311 -15.10 3.36 6.97
CA THR A 311 -15.22 2.71 8.27
C THR A 311 -15.69 3.74 9.29
N PRO A 312 -17.01 3.87 9.53
CA PRO A 312 -17.56 4.96 10.33
C PRO A 312 -17.03 5.02 11.77
N SER A 313 -16.59 3.88 12.31
CA SER A 313 -16.00 3.79 13.65
C SER A 313 -14.56 4.28 13.72
N VAL A 314 -13.88 4.54 12.59
CA VAL A 314 -12.48 5.00 12.56
C VAL A 314 -12.42 6.44 12.10
N GLU A 315 -11.85 7.27 12.95
CA GLU A 315 -11.61 8.68 12.70
C GLU A 315 -10.11 8.92 12.53
N SER A 316 -9.67 9.32 11.33
CA SER A 316 -8.27 9.68 11.07
C SER A 316 -8.03 11.15 11.38
N ARG A 317 -7.05 11.46 12.24
CA ARG A 317 -6.74 12.83 12.65
C ARG A 317 -5.27 13.17 12.50
N SER A 318 -5.01 14.42 12.09
CA SER A 318 -3.67 15.02 12.15
C SER A 318 -3.39 15.49 13.58
N ILE A 319 -2.60 14.74 14.33
CA ILE A 319 -2.21 15.11 15.69
C ILE A 319 -0.72 14.88 15.87
N ASP A 320 0.01 15.93 16.27
CA ASP A 320 1.38 15.77 16.72
C ASP A 320 1.37 15.27 18.18
N PRO A 321 2.05 14.15 18.49
CA PRO A 321 2.13 13.64 19.85
C PRO A 321 2.56 14.67 20.91
N GLU A 322 3.45 15.60 20.54
CA GLU A 322 3.96 16.62 21.47
C GLU A 322 2.97 17.78 21.69
N SER A 323 1.98 17.96 20.83
CA SER A 323 0.92 18.98 20.92
C SER A 323 -0.47 18.42 21.24
N LEU A 324 -0.57 17.15 21.59
CA LEU A 324 -1.85 16.46 21.89
C LEU A 324 -2.65 17.18 22.99
N GLY A 325 -1.98 17.80 23.97
CA GLY A 325 -2.64 18.53 25.06
C GLY A 325 -3.47 19.74 24.63
N SER A 326 -3.34 20.19 23.35
CA SER A 326 -4.15 21.29 22.79
C SER A 326 -5.42 20.81 22.08
N VAL A 327 -5.73 19.51 22.10
CA VAL A 327 -6.91 18.93 21.43
C VAL A 327 -8.04 18.83 22.45
N ASP A 328 -8.73 19.96 22.66
CA ASP A 328 -9.76 20.11 23.71
C ASP A 328 -10.94 19.16 23.58
N ASP A 329 -11.33 18.79 22.35
CA ASP A 329 -12.46 17.87 22.07
C ASP A 329 -12.17 16.42 22.45
N LEU A 330 -10.94 16.07 22.78
CA LEU A 330 -10.57 14.75 23.28
C LEU A 330 -10.43 14.67 24.81
N LYS A 331 -10.48 15.81 25.50
CA LYS A 331 -10.30 15.88 26.94
C LYS A 331 -11.31 14.98 27.67
N GLU A 332 -10.81 14.01 28.43
CA GLU A 332 -11.59 13.02 29.19
C GLU A 332 -12.62 12.21 28.38
N GLN A 333 -12.41 12.10 27.05
CA GLN A 333 -13.30 11.36 26.16
C GLN A 333 -12.81 9.94 25.84
N VAL A 334 -11.56 9.64 26.10
CA VAL A 334 -10.90 8.40 25.67
C VAL A 334 -10.88 7.37 26.79
N GLU A 335 -11.28 6.14 26.51
CA GLU A 335 -11.18 5.02 27.47
C GLU A 335 -9.78 4.40 27.47
N THR A 336 -9.18 4.25 26.29
CA THR A 336 -7.84 3.70 26.15
C THR A 336 -7.02 4.51 25.16
N ALA A 337 -5.86 4.95 25.59
CA ALA A 337 -4.84 5.57 24.74
C ALA A 337 -3.74 4.55 24.43
N LEU A 338 -3.52 4.28 23.14
CA LEU A 338 -2.41 3.47 22.64
C LEU A 338 -1.25 4.38 22.22
N CYS A 339 -0.07 4.13 22.77
CA CYS A 339 1.17 4.78 22.39
C CYS A 339 2.16 3.70 21.94
N VAL A 340 2.24 3.50 20.62
CA VAL A 340 2.98 2.38 20.02
C VAL A 340 4.17 2.89 19.25
N ASN A 341 5.38 2.63 19.76
CA ASN A 341 6.65 3.05 19.17
C ASN A 341 6.69 4.57 18.88
N ILE A 342 6.40 5.38 19.89
CA ILE A 342 6.41 6.84 19.82
C ILE A 342 7.40 7.45 20.82
N LEU A 343 7.43 6.94 22.07
CA LEU A 343 8.20 7.57 23.16
C LEU A 343 9.70 7.56 22.89
N GLU A 344 10.21 6.58 22.16
CA GLU A 344 11.62 6.46 21.77
C GLU A 344 12.12 7.55 20.83
N TYR A 345 11.20 8.23 20.12
CA TYR A 345 11.51 9.34 19.21
C TYR A 345 11.44 10.70 19.89
N SER A 346 10.75 10.81 21.04
CA SER A 346 10.57 12.07 21.72
C SER A 346 11.78 12.38 22.63
N PRO A 347 12.30 13.61 22.59
CA PRO A 347 13.25 14.07 23.61
C PRO A 347 12.59 14.19 25.00
N ARG A 348 11.27 14.42 25.06
CA ARG A 348 10.48 14.63 26.29
C ARG A 348 9.26 13.69 26.35
N PRO A 349 9.46 12.37 26.55
CA PRO A 349 8.35 11.41 26.55
C PRO A 349 7.32 11.65 27.67
N GLU A 350 7.73 12.31 28.77
CA GLU A 350 6.84 12.75 29.86
C GLU A 350 5.76 13.72 29.39
N THR A 351 6.05 14.59 28.44
CA THR A 351 5.08 15.54 27.87
C THR A 351 3.97 14.79 27.15
N ILE A 352 4.32 13.77 26.36
CA ILE A 352 3.36 12.93 25.64
C ILE A 352 2.47 12.18 26.64
N LEU A 353 3.04 11.56 27.66
CA LEU A 353 2.28 10.83 28.66
C LEU A 353 1.35 11.73 29.48
N SER A 354 1.78 12.92 29.83
CA SER A 354 0.95 13.92 30.52
C SER A 354 -0.22 14.37 29.64
N ALA A 355 0.01 14.56 28.34
CA ALA A 355 -1.03 14.87 27.38
C ALA A 355 -2.04 13.70 27.22
N LEU A 356 -1.56 12.46 27.15
CA LEU A 356 -2.40 11.26 27.16
C LEU A 356 -3.21 11.14 28.44
N HIS A 357 -2.64 11.50 29.60
CA HIS A 357 -3.39 11.56 30.86
C HIS A 357 -4.56 12.54 30.79
N GLY A 358 -4.38 13.70 30.13
CA GLY A 358 -5.43 14.71 29.96
C GLY A 358 -6.61 14.25 29.08
N VAL A 359 -6.35 13.46 28.03
CA VAL A 359 -7.42 12.98 27.12
C VAL A 359 -8.16 11.76 27.65
N LEU A 360 -7.56 10.99 28.58
CA LEU A 360 -8.16 9.82 29.18
C LEU A 360 -9.24 10.22 30.22
N ARG A 361 -10.38 9.53 30.20
CA ARG A 361 -11.38 9.63 31.26
C ARG A 361 -10.83 9.12 32.61
N PRO A 362 -11.41 9.50 33.73
CA PRO A 362 -11.04 8.91 35.01
C PRO A 362 -11.13 7.39 34.99
N GLY A 363 -10.09 6.70 35.46
CA GLY A 363 -9.96 5.24 35.38
C GLY A 363 -9.66 4.67 33.98
N GLY A 364 -9.47 5.52 32.97
CA GLY A 364 -9.05 5.12 31.61
C GLY A 364 -7.63 4.56 31.61
N LYS A 365 -7.28 3.84 30.57
CA LYS A 365 -5.98 3.15 30.46
C LYS A 365 -5.08 3.75 29.41
N VAL A 366 -3.79 3.86 29.72
CA VAL A 366 -2.73 4.03 28.70
C VAL A 366 -2.05 2.70 28.48
N VAL A 367 -1.85 2.34 27.21
CA VAL A 367 -1.09 1.16 26.79
C VAL A 367 0.10 1.62 25.97
N VAL A 368 1.28 1.45 26.51
CA VAL A 368 2.54 1.83 25.87
C VAL A 368 3.24 0.58 25.36
N LEU A 369 3.64 0.60 24.11
CA LEU A 369 4.58 -0.37 23.54
C LEU A 369 5.77 0.39 22.99
N SER A 370 6.96 0.07 23.50
CA SER A 370 8.22 0.72 23.11
C SER A 370 9.36 -0.30 22.98
N PRO A 371 10.45 0.05 22.27
CA PRO A 371 11.65 -0.77 22.21
C PRO A 371 12.25 -0.98 23.60
N CYS A 372 12.49 -2.25 23.92
CA CYS A 372 13.03 -2.67 25.22
C CYS A 372 14.53 -2.90 25.16
N ASN A 373 15.11 -3.02 26.36
CA ASN A 373 16.50 -3.40 26.60
C ASN A 373 17.50 -2.38 26.03
N PRO A 374 17.94 -1.39 26.85
CA PRO A 374 18.91 -0.37 26.46
C PRO A 374 20.22 -0.93 25.87
N ASN A 375 20.64 -2.13 26.30
CA ASN A 375 21.84 -2.79 25.79
C ASN A 375 21.73 -3.22 24.31
N LEU A 376 20.51 -3.29 23.76
CA LEU A 376 20.28 -3.58 22.33
C LEU A 376 20.41 -2.33 21.45
N PHE A 377 20.52 -1.12 22.04
CA PHE A 377 20.66 0.10 21.27
C PHE A 377 21.90 0.04 20.37
N GLY A 378 21.72 0.23 19.06
CA GLY A 378 22.80 0.07 18.11
C GLY A 378 22.57 0.76 16.76
N SER A 379 23.19 0.24 15.69
CA SER A 379 23.14 0.81 14.33
C SER A 379 21.73 0.87 13.78
N LEU A 380 20.92 -0.15 14.03
CA LEU A 380 19.52 -0.20 13.58
C LEU A 380 18.68 0.88 14.28
N ASP A 381 18.83 1.08 15.59
CA ASP A 381 18.11 2.14 16.33
C ASP A 381 18.43 3.51 15.76
N LYS A 382 19.71 3.79 15.54
CA LYS A 382 20.17 5.06 14.94
C LYS A 382 19.60 5.27 13.55
N SER A 383 19.52 4.21 12.74
CA SER A 383 19.01 4.31 11.36
C SER A 383 17.52 4.61 11.29
N VAL A 384 16.76 4.25 12.34
CA VAL A 384 15.31 4.52 12.45
C VAL A 384 15.03 5.84 13.19
N GLY A 385 16.06 6.47 13.77
CA GLY A 385 15.92 7.71 14.51
C GLY A 385 15.52 7.52 15.97
N HIS A 386 15.66 6.33 16.55
CA HIS A 386 15.44 6.13 17.98
C HIS A 386 16.46 6.92 18.79
N LEU A 387 15.99 7.65 19.77
CA LEU A 387 16.83 8.35 20.74
C LEU A 387 17.23 7.44 21.90
N ARG A 388 16.37 6.47 22.23
CA ARG A 388 16.56 5.57 23.38
C ARG A 388 15.79 4.25 23.23
N ARG A 389 16.10 3.32 24.14
CA ARG A 389 15.32 2.14 24.48
C ARG A 389 15.03 2.17 25.97
N PHE A 390 13.90 1.64 26.39
CA PHE A 390 13.46 1.68 27.77
C PHE A 390 13.76 0.39 28.51
N SER A 391 14.16 0.46 29.79
CA SER A 391 14.04 -0.67 30.71
C SER A 391 12.62 -0.71 31.28
N ALA A 392 12.26 -1.84 31.89
CA ALA A 392 10.97 -1.97 32.58
C ALA A 392 10.84 -0.98 33.75
N GLN A 393 11.95 -0.70 34.42
CA GLN A 393 11.99 0.25 35.53
C GLN A 393 11.79 1.69 35.07
N ASP A 394 12.50 2.09 34.00
CA ASP A 394 12.40 3.44 33.45
C ASP A 394 10.97 3.75 33.00
N LEU A 395 10.33 2.79 32.30
CA LEU A 395 8.99 2.99 31.77
C LEU A 395 7.93 3.00 32.87
N ARG A 396 8.07 2.17 33.93
CA ARG A 396 7.22 2.23 35.12
C ARG A 396 7.32 3.58 35.80
N GLN A 397 8.53 4.03 36.09
CA GLN A 397 8.78 5.32 36.75
C GLN A 397 8.23 6.49 35.91
N LEU A 398 8.41 6.45 34.61
CA LEU A 398 7.93 7.47 33.67
C LEU A 398 6.38 7.56 33.70
N LEU A 399 5.67 6.42 33.68
CA LEU A 399 4.22 6.40 33.79
C LEU A 399 3.73 6.88 35.14
N GLU A 400 4.35 6.44 36.23
CA GLU A 400 3.99 6.85 37.60
C GLU A 400 4.16 8.35 37.82
N GLN A 401 5.24 8.92 37.31
CA GLN A 401 5.49 10.38 37.36
C GLN A 401 4.50 11.17 36.50
N SER A 402 3.93 10.52 35.46
CA SER A 402 2.90 11.11 34.59
C SER A 402 1.46 10.90 35.11
N GLY A 403 1.26 10.42 36.36
CA GLY A 403 -0.05 10.29 37.02
C GLY A 403 -0.76 8.95 36.79
N PHE A 404 -0.07 7.94 36.27
CA PHE A 404 -0.65 6.61 36.07
C PHE A 404 -0.30 5.64 37.20
N ALA A 405 -1.23 4.73 37.52
CA ALA A 405 -0.94 3.53 38.30
C ALA A 405 -0.60 2.39 37.33
N VAL A 406 0.62 1.87 37.37
CA VAL A 406 1.04 0.78 36.49
C VAL A 406 0.41 -0.53 36.93
N GLU A 407 -0.44 -1.11 36.07
CA GLU A 407 -1.11 -2.40 36.30
C GLU A 407 -0.23 -3.56 35.83
N GLU A 408 0.32 -3.46 34.61
CA GLU A 408 1.14 -4.50 34.00
C GLU A 408 2.37 -3.92 33.30
N CYS A 409 3.45 -4.70 33.29
CA CYS A 409 4.67 -4.36 32.56
C CYS A 409 5.43 -5.65 32.25
N PHE A 410 5.51 -5.99 30.96
CA PHE A 410 6.18 -7.22 30.50
C PHE A 410 6.86 -7.01 29.15
N SER A 411 7.92 -7.78 28.90
CA SER A 411 8.63 -7.76 27.62
C SER A 411 8.13 -8.87 26.69
N MET A 412 8.20 -8.62 25.38
CA MET A 412 7.79 -9.57 24.34
C MET A 412 8.77 -9.54 23.16
N ASN A 413 8.62 -10.52 22.25
CA ASN A 413 9.46 -10.70 21.07
C ASN A 413 10.93 -10.91 21.43
N LYS A 414 11.19 -11.91 22.26
CA LYS A 414 12.54 -12.27 22.71
C LYS A 414 13.39 -12.84 21.58
N ALA A 415 12.78 -13.63 20.67
CA ALA A 415 13.47 -14.09 19.46
C ALA A 415 13.91 -12.94 18.56
N GLY A 416 13.03 -11.92 18.41
CA GLY A 416 13.35 -10.68 17.70
C GLY A 416 14.50 -9.90 18.36
N ALA A 417 14.60 -9.93 19.69
CA ALA A 417 15.72 -9.32 20.42
C ALA A 417 17.06 -9.93 20.03
N PHE A 418 17.15 -11.25 19.92
CA PHE A 418 18.35 -11.93 19.45
C PHE A 418 18.69 -11.57 17.99
N ALA A 419 17.70 -11.61 17.10
CA ALA A 419 17.91 -11.23 15.70
C ALA A 419 18.33 -9.74 15.57
N TRP A 420 17.77 -8.87 16.37
CA TRP A 420 18.14 -7.45 16.42
C TRP A 420 19.58 -7.27 16.90
N TRP A 421 19.98 -7.98 17.95
CA TRP A 421 21.33 -7.96 18.47
C TRP A 421 22.36 -8.39 17.41
N VAL A 422 22.11 -9.50 16.73
CA VAL A 422 22.98 -10.01 15.65
C VAL A 422 23.14 -8.97 14.55
N ASN A 423 22.05 -8.41 14.05
CA ASN A 423 22.09 -7.43 12.96
C ASN A 423 22.70 -6.09 13.39
N SER A 424 22.35 -5.59 14.59
CA SER A 424 22.70 -4.25 15.04
C SER A 424 24.11 -4.18 15.66
N LYS A 425 24.51 -5.21 16.43
CA LYS A 425 25.80 -5.22 17.16
C LYS A 425 26.88 -6.01 16.42
N LEU A 426 26.55 -7.20 15.91
CA LEU A 426 27.53 -8.08 15.26
C LEU A 426 27.81 -7.62 13.82
N PHE A 427 26.76 -7.48 13.00
CA PHE A 427 26.90 -7.06 11.60
C PHE A 427 26.88 -5.52 11.42
N ARG A 428 26.55 -4.76 12.45
CA ARG A 428 26.42 -3.29 12.40
C ARG A 428 25.60 -2.80 11.22
N SER A 429 24.61 -3.57 10.81
CA SER A 429 23.73 -3.24 9.70
C SER A 429 22.83 -2.04 10.06
N SER A 430 22.57 -1.19 9.08
CA SER A 430 21.57 -0.11 9.17
C SER A 430 20.21 -0.53 8.62
N ARG A 431 20.09 -1.75 8.06
CA ARG A 431 18.85 -2.26 7.46
C ARG A 431 18.65 -3.73 7.78
N ILE A 432 17.42 -4.13 8.02
CA ILE A 432 17.04 -5.54 8.11
C ILE A 432 16.60 -6.00 6.73
N SER A 433 17.14 -7.14 6.27
CA SER A 433 16.74 -7.73 4.99
C SER A 433 15.25 -8.09 5.01
N ARG A 434 14.54 -7.77 3.92
CA ARG A 434 13.13 -8.16 3.73
C ARG A 434 12.92 -9.67 3.80
N ILE A 435 13.88 -10.44 3.31
CA ILE A 435 13.85 -11.92 3.41
C ILE A 435 13.93 -12.36 4.87
N THR A 436 14.81 -11.76 5.67
CA THR A 436 14.92 -12.05 7.11
C THR A 436 13.62 -11.76 7.85
N LEU A 437 12.96 -10.61 7.54
CA LEU A 437 11.67 -10.26 8.13
C LEU A 437 10.58 -11.24 7.73
N LYS A 438 10.56 -11.71 6.48
CA LYS A 438 9.57 -12.68 6.01
C LYS A 438 9.78 -14.06 6.65
N ILE A 439 11.02 -14.51 6.76
CA ILE A 439 11.34 -15.76 7.49
C ILE A 439 10.89 -15.64 8.95
N PHE A 440 11.15 -14.50 9.59
CA PHE A 440 10.68 -14.24 10.94
C PHE A 440 9.15 -14.30 11.01
N ASP A 441 8.43 -13.60 10.12
CA ASP A 441 6.97 -13.52 10.12
C ASP A 441 6.28 -14.88 9.93
N VAL A 442 6.79 -15.72 9.03
CA VAL A 442 6.30 -17.09 8.83
C VAL A 442 6.43 -17.92 10.11
N ASN A 443 7.50 -17.71 10.88
CA ASN A 443 7.76 -18.43 12.11
C ASN A 443 7.11 -17.82 13.37
N VAL A 444 6.47 -16.67 13.27
CA VAL A 444 5.84 -15.96 14.42
C VAL A 444 4.85 -16.85 15.17
N TRP A 445 4.10 -17.70 14.46
CA TRP A 445 3.19 -18.65 15.10
C TRP A 445 3.88 -19.54 16.15
N PHE A 446 5.06 -20.05 15.82
CA PHE A 446 5.87 -20.85 16.76
C PHE A 446 6.56 -19.97 17.80
N LEU A 447 7.23 -18.89 17.34
CA LEU A 447 8.01 -17.99 18.18
C LEU A 447 7.17 -17.34 19.28
N SER A 448 5.94 -16.95 18.97
CA SER A 448 5.02 -16.35 19.96
C SER A 448 4.62 -17.30 21.10
N ARG A 449 4.62 -18.62 20.85
CA ARG A 449 4.31 -19.64 21.87
C ARG A 449 5.48 -19.91 22.80
N ILE A 450 6.70 -19.90 22.27
CA ILE A 450 7.90 -20.15 23.06
C ILE A 450 8.44 -18.88 23.73
N ASP A 451 7.97 -17.70 23.34
CA ASP A 451 8.51 -16.40 23.77
C ASP A 451 8.62 -16.30 25.29
N LYS A 452 7.59 -16.72 26.01
CA LYS A 452 7.55 -16.68 27.50
C LYS A 452 8.64 -17.56 28.16
N PHE A 453 9.13 -18.60 27.47
CA PHE A 453 10.09 -19.55 28.03
C PHE A 453 11.54 -19.15 27.77
N LEU A 454 11.80 -18.19 26.87
CA LEU A 454 13.16 -17.73 26.58
C LEU A 454 13.71 -16.93 27.76
N PRO A 455 14.98 -17.15 28.18
CA PRO A 455 15.55 -16.62 29.43
C PRO A 455 16.00 -15.16 29.36
N TRP A 456 16.00 -14.54 28.18
CA TRP A 456 16.47 -13.14 28.01
C TRP A 456 15.31 -12.16 27.81
N GLY A 457 15.64 -10.85 27.84
CA GLY A 457 14.67 -9.78 27.64
C GLY A 457 14.15 -9.67 26.21
N GLY A 458 12.95 -9.13 26.06
CA GLY A 458 12.29 -8.94 24.75
C GLY A 458 12.88 -7.80 23.93
N LEU A 459 12.47 -7.72 22.65
CA LEU A 459 12.75 -6.60 21.77
C LEU A 459 11.87 -5.39 22.12
N SER A 460 10.63 -5.66 22.56
CA SER A 460 9.63 -4.68 22.91
C SER A 460 9.13 -4.88 24.34
N ILE A 461 8.67 -3.81 24.96
CA ILE A 461 8.04 -3.81 26.26
C ILE A 461 6.63 -3.24 26.16
N VAL A 462 5.67 -3.92 26.79
CA VAL A 462 4.29 -3.44 26.93
C VAL A 462 4.10 -3.02 28.39
N THR A 463 3.60 -1.81 28.59
CA THR A 463 3.25 -1.30 29.90
C THR A 463 1.84 -0.75 29.87
N VAL A 464 1.01 -1.19 30.82
CA VAL A 464 -0.37 -0.75 30.98
C VAL A 464 -0.48 0.06 32.26
N GLY A 465 -0.92 1.29 32.13
CA GLY A 465 -1.16 2.20 33.26
C GLY A 465 -2.63 2.64 33.28
N ARG A 466 -3.19 2.79 34.48
CA ARG A 466 -4.52 3.34 34.70
C ARG A 466 -4.40 4.78 35.20
N LYS A 467 -5.19 5.70 34.65
CA LYS A 467 -5.32 7.08 35.14
C LYS A 467 -5.86 7.03 36.57
N LYS A 468 -5.11 7.64 37.49
CA LYS A 468 -5.48 7.78 38.93
C LYS A 468 -6.63 8.75 39.10
#